data_f7066b6f47abd3c1fc3ecd987afe41c4
#
_entry.id   f7066b6f47abd3c1fc3ecd987afe41c4
#
_cell.length_a   1.000
_cell.length_b   1.000
_cell.length_c   1.000
_cell.angle_alpha   90.00
_cell.angle_beta   90.00
_cell.angle_gamma   90.00
#
_symmetry.space_group_name_H-M   'P 1'
#
loop_
_entity.id
_entity.type
_entity.pdbx_description
1 polymer ?
#
loop_
_entity_poly.entity_id
_entity_poly.type
_entity_poly.pdbx_seq_one_letter_code
_entity_poly.pdbx_strand_id
1 'polypeptide(L)'
;MKIKIILAGLSLALISGCAASSTRCQIEGYLGPMEIEVRSQNQQITELRVLSHEDTAEIADPAFAEFIAQVLEYQTLQIDAVAGATESCQALRRGIERLLKRQGFTDEQCFRPLPETPAKQEEPLKTYDVVVIGGGGAGLTAAVSAAQQGASVAVLEKTGSLGGNTIRATAMYNCVDDALQRPLNIADSEQLFFEETYNGGHQKAKPELVRILTSQADEGLAFLQELGLQIDTVIDNCLGGEHARGHYSKAHNGTDFIQVLGDACAREGVDLYLNTKAETLLQDDSGAIIGVAAAHERQTIQFEARRGVILATGGFGYNVEMRMHYDQSLTGDLLCSNAPGTLGEGIVMAEAVGASLMNMEYIELYPMADIYDGGLHNSIPNAINHGILVNTQGDRFIREDAGRDELAEAIRSQEHGFVYSIADDDFSTLQEDRDFLEGLVLMGQVIKADSLDELARLLDLDPVLLNAAIADYNRSVEAQNDPRFHRKTLINKIDHPPFYATAKTVTVHHTLGGVEINERTQVLNSQKQPIPHLFAAGEVTGGIHGANRLGGNSFPDCIVFGRIAGTEAARN
;
A
#
# COMPACT_ATOMS: atom_id res chain seq x y z
N MET A 1 -38.61 -64.33 25.92
CA MET A 1 -39.07 -65.50 25.15
C MET A 1 -38.29 -65.55 23.85
N LYS A 2 -37.52 -66.52 23.73
CA LYS A 2 -36.65 -67.13 22.69
C LYS A 2 -36.34 -66.34 21.40
N ILE A 3 -35.06 -65.99 21.30
CA ILE A 3 -34.24 -65.58 20.17
C ILE A 3 -34.12 -66.76 19.19
N LYS A 4 -34.25 -66.43 17.88
CA LYS A 4 -33.73 -67.30 16.81
C LYS A 4 -32.62 -66.53 16.06
N ILE A 5 -31.43 -67.08 16.15
CA ILE A 5 -30.24 -66.74 15.40
C ILE A 5 -30.36 -67.36 14.01
N ILE A 6 -30.15 -66.55 12.94
CA ILE A 6 -29.87 -67.04 11.60
C ILE A 6 -28.48 -66.53 11.21
N LEU A 7 -27.52 -67.44 11.12
CA LEU A 7 -26.22 -67.24 10.48
C LEU A 7 -26.43 -67.21 8.95
N ALA A 8 -25.95 -66.16 8.30
CA ALA A 8 -25.72 -66.12 6.87
C ALA A 8 -24.32 -65.58 6.58
N GLY A 9 -23.64 -66.29 5.73
CA GLY A 9 -22.21 -66.36 5.55
C GLY A 9 -21.43 -65.07 5.32
N LEU A 10 -20.22 -65.06 5.82
CA LEU A 10 -19.15 -64.12 5.53
C LEU A 10 -18.66 -64.28 4.10
N SER A 11 -18.84 -63.23 3.30
CA SER A 11 -17.93 -62.95 2.20
C SER A 11 -16.98 -61.83 2.66
N LEU A 12 -15.74 -62.15 2.96
CA LEU A 12 -14.66 -61.21 3.24
C LEU A 12 -14.31 -60.51 1.91
N ALA A 13 -14.87 -59.33 1.67
CA ALA A 13 -14.30 -58.40 0.74
C ALA A 13 -13.21 -57.63 1.47
N LEU A 14 -11.95 -57.90 1.15
CA LEU A 14 -10.80 -57.07 1.53
C LEU A 14 -10.98 -55.67 0.90
N ILE A 15 -11.61 -54.79 1.65
CA ILE A 15 -11.53 -53.36 1.37
C ILE A 15 -10.17 -52.92 1.88
N SER A 16 -9.21 -52.81 0.99
CA SER A 16 -7.94 -52.13 1.22
C SER A 16 -8.26 -50.64 1.46
N GLY A 17 -8.63 -50.30 2.68
CA GLY A 17 -8.80 -48.93 3.09
C GLY A 17 -7.43 -48.26 3.18
N CYS A 18 -7.06 -47.43 2.20
CA CYS A 18 -5.96 -46.51 2.36
C CYS A 18 -6.25 -45.65 3.60
N ALA A 19 -5.39 -45.78 4.61
CA ALA A 19 -5.49 -44.93 5.80
C ALA A 19 -5.33 -43.45 5.42
N ALA A 20 -6.19 -42.61 5.97
CA ALA A 20 -6.01 -41.16 5.86
C ALA A 20 -4.67 -40.76 6.48
N SER A 21 -3.81 -40.06 5.75
CA SER A 21 -2.54 -39.55 6.25
C SER A 21 -2.71 -38.12 6.72
N SER A 22 -2.23 -37.82 7.94
CA SER A 22 -2.19 -36.47 8.49
C SER A 22 -0.75 -36.14 8.86
N THR A 23 -0.27 -34.96 8.43
CA THR A 23 1.09 -34.50 8.77
C THR A 23 1.05 -33.03 9.14
N ARG A 24 1.94 -32.66 10.07
CA ARG A 24 2.13 -31.27 10.51
C ARG A 24 3.57 -30.84 10.32
N CYS A 25 3.79 -29.55 10.11
CA CYS A 25 5.11 -28.95 10.21
C CYS A 25 5.01 -27.49 10.64
N GLN A 26 6.09 -27.04 11.23
CA GLN A 26 6.35 -25.63 11.41
C GLN A 26 7.18 -25.14 10.22
N ILE A 27 6.83 -23.97 9.73
CA ILE A 27 7.51 -23.26 8.64
C ILE A 27 7.74 -21.81 9.06
N GLU A 28 8.62 -21.12 8.38
CA GLU A 28 8.78 -19.68 8.52
C GLU A 28 7.68 -18.99 7.70
N GLY A 29 6.80 -18.22 8.37
CA GLY A 29 5.83 -17.31 7.78
C GLY A 29 6.50 -16.00 7.38
N TYR A 30 5.72 -14.94 7.20
CA TYR A 30 6.25 -13.61 6.88
C TYR A 30 6.82 -12.90 8.11
N LEU A 31 6.08 -12.86 9.23
CA LEU A 31 6.53 -12.20 10.47
C LEU A 31 7.07 -13.17 11.53
N GLY A 32 6.96 -14.49 11.31
CA GLY A 32 7.42 -15.47 12.27
C GLY A 32 6.93 -16.89 11.98
N PRO A 33 7.08 -17.82 12.93
CA PRO A 33 6.74 -19.21 12.70
C PRO A 33 5.25 -19.43 12.46
N MET A 34 4.95 -20.34 11.52
CA MET A 34 3.60 -20.79 11.18
C MET A 34 3.52 -22.30 11.32
N GLU A 35 2.51 -22.81 12.03
CA GLU A 35 2.23 -24.25 12.12
C GLU A 35 1.06 -24.62 11.21
N ILE A 36 1.26 -25.65 10.37
CA ILE A 36 0.26 -26.10 9.40
C ILE A 36 0.00 -27.61 9.51
N GLU A 37 -1.22 -28.01 9.19
CA GLU A 37 -1.64 -29.42 9.10
C GLU A 37 -2.22 -29.71 7.72
N VAL A 38 -1.79 -30.81 7.09
CA VAL A 38 -2.30 -31.30 5.82
C VAL A 38 -2.82 -32.72 6.01
N ARG A 39 -4.04 -33.00 5.58
CA ARG A 39 -4.62 -34.33 5.49
C ARG A 39 -4.92 -34.69 4.06
N SER A 40 -4.59 -35.94 3.71
CA SER A 40 -4.94 -36.48 2.39
C SER A 40 -5.44 -37.91 2.53
N GLN A 41 -6.27 -38.30 1.56
CA GLN A 41 -6.75 -39.66 1.41
C GLN A 41 -6.85 -40.03 -0.08
N ASN A 42 -6.33 -41.16 -0.49
CA ASN A 42 -6.33 -41.62 -1.88
C ASN A 42 -5.68 -40.60 -2.85
N GLN A 43 -4.61 -39.94 -2.42
CA GLN A 43 -3.91 -38.89 -3.17
C GLN A 43 -4.81 -37.67 -3.50
N GLN A 44 -5.81 -37.42 -2.68
CA GLN A 44 -6.59 -36.18 -2.69
C GLN A 44 -6.36 -35.43 -1.37
N ILE A 45 -6.21 -34.13 -1.43
CA ILE A 45 -6.11 -33.26 -0.26
C ILE A 45 -7.52 -33.11 0.31
N THR A 46 -7.72 -33.56 1.54
CA THR A 46 -9.04 -33.54 2.18
C THR A 46 -9.20 -32.44 3.20
N GLU A 47 -8.10 -31.95 3.77
CA GLU A 47 -8.13 -30.88 4.76
C GLU A 47 -6.77 -30.17 4.80
N LEU A 48 -6.81 -28.85 4.89
CA LEU A 48 -5.68 -27.96 5.15
C LEU A 48 -6.04 -27.03 6.29
N ARG A 49 -5.13 -26.84 7.23
CA ARG A 49 -5.31 -25.89 8.34
C ARG A 49 -4.02 -25.16 8.64
N VAL A 50 -4.12 -23.87 8.85
CA VAL A 50 -3.13 -23.09 9.60
C VAL A 50 -3.55 -23.18 11.06
N LEU A 51 -2.67 -23.74 11.91
CA LEU A 51 -2.95 -23.98 13.32
C LEU A 51 -2.55 -22.78 14.18
N SER A 52 -1.45 -22.12 13.80
CA SER A 52 -0.97 -20.89 14.40
C SER A 52 -0.05 -20.15 13.41
N HIS A 53 0.03 -18.84 13.52
CA HIS A 53 0.97 -17.98 12.80
C HIS A 53 1.22 -16.69 13.60
N GLU A 54 2.28 -15.97 13.24
CA GLU A 54 2.63 -14.66 13.80
C GLU A 54 2.42 -13.51 12.78
N ASP A 55 1.97 -13.83 11.57
CA ASP A 55 1.61 -12.83 10.55
C ASP A 55 0.38 -12.02 11.00
N THR A 56 0.23 -10.78 10.51
CA THR A 56 -0.89 -9.90 10.86
C THR A 56 -2.23 -10.56 10.54
N ALA A 57 -3.00 -10.92 11.55
CA ALA A 57 -4.20 -11.76 11.43
C ALA A 57 -5.25 -11.16 10.47
N GLU A 58 -5.49 -9.83 10.53
CA GLU A 58 -6.45 -9.13 9.68
C GLU A 58 -6.11 -9.21 8.18
N ILE A 59 -4.85 -9.46 7.84
CA ILE A 59 -4.35 -9.58 6.46
C ILE A 59 -4.18 -11.05 6.09
N ALA A 60 -3.57 -11.84 6.97
CA ALA A 60 -3.17 -13.20 6.69
C ALA A 60 -4.35 -14.19 6.74
N ASP A 61 -5.23 -14.09 7.73
CA ASP A 61 -6.35 -15.04 7.91
C ASP A 61 -7.29 -15.10 6.71
N PRO A 62 -7.78 -13.99 6.15
CA PRO A 62 -8.61 -14.02 4.94
C PRO A 62 -7.86 -14.61 3.75
N ALA A 63 -6.59 -14.27 3.59
CA ALA A 63 -5.76 -14.76 2.48
C ALA A 63 -5.47 -16.26 2.59
N PHE A 64 -5.20 -16.77 3.80
CA PHE A 64 -5.04 -18.20 4.04
C PHE A 64 -6.33 -18.95 3.76
N ALA A 65 -7.47 -18.43 4.20
CA ALA A 65 -8.77 -19.04 3.95
C ALA A 65 -9.05 -19.17 2.46
N GLU A 66 -8.81 -18.11 1.68
CA GLU A 66 -8.98 -18.09 0.23
C GLU A 66 -8.01 -19.05 -0.47
N PHE A 67 -6.72 -19.00 -0.14
CA PHE A 67 -5.70 -19.88 -0.71
C PHE A 67 -6.01 -21.37 -0.43
N ILE A 68 -6.39 -21.69 0.81
CA ILE A 68 -6.75 -23.04 1.22
C ILE A 68 -7.99 -23.53 0.46
N ALA A 69 -9.02 -22.69 0.33
CA ALA A 69 -10.23 -23.03 -0.41
C ALA A 69 -9.91 -23.40 -1.86
N GLN A 70 -9.08 -22.61 -2.54
CA GLN A 70 -8.64 -22.88 -3.92
C GLN A 70 -7.82 -24.18 -4.03
N VAL A 71 -6.87 -24.43 -3.09
CA VAL A 71 -6.09 -25.69 -3.07
C VAL A 71 -6.99 -26.90 -2.90
N LEU A 72 -7.97 -26.85 -2.01
CA LEU A 72 -8.91 -27.94 -1.78
C LEU A 72 -9.83 -28.17 -3.00
N GLU A 73 -10.26 -27.11 -3.64
CA GLU A 73 -11.12 -27.17 -4.81
C GLU A 73 -10.40 -27.73 -6.04
N TYR A 74 -9.25 -27.16 -6.37
CA TYR A 74 -8.50 -27.50 -7.59
C TYR A 74 -7.53 -28.67 -7.40
N GLN A 75 -7.26 -29.08 -6.16
CA GLN A 75 -6.30 -30.14 -5.85
C GLN A 75 -4.90 -29.86 -6.43
N THR A 76 -4.46 -28.60 -6.41
CA THR A 76 -3.17 -28.14 -6.93
C THR A 76 -2.61 -26.98 -6.09
N LEU A 77 -1.31 -26.84 -6.10
CA LEU A 77 -0.58 -25.69 -5.55
C LEU A 77 -0.20 -24.64 -6.62
N GLN A 78 -0.58 -24.91 -7.89
CA GLN A 78 -0.41 -23.96 -9.00
C GLN A 78 -1.52 -22.90 -8.95
N ILE A 79 -1.59 -22.18 -7.83
CA ILE A 79 -2.56 -21.14 -7.53
C ILE A 79 -1.77 -19.87 -7.27
N ASP A 80 -2.27 -18.75 -7.78
CA ASP A 80 -1.66 -17.45 -7.51
C ASP A 80 -1.76 -17.09 -6.01
N ALA A 81 -0.76 -16.38 -5.51
CA ALA A 81 -0.81 -15.88 -4.15
C ALA A 81 -1.92 -14.82 -4.02
N VAL A 82 -2.60 -14.82 -2.89
CA VAL A 82 -3.65 -13.83 -2.63
C VAL A 82 -3.03 -12.45 -2.47
N ALA A 83 -3.57 -11.47 -3.19
CA ALA A 83 -3.08 -10.09 -3.15
C ALA A 83 -3.17 -9.52 -1.72
N GLY A 84 -2.10 -8.87 -1.27
CA GLY A 84 -2.00 -8.31 0.09
C GLY A 84 -1.32 -9.21 1.12
N ALA A 85 -1.23 -10.55 0.87
CA ALA A 85 -0.55 -11.51 1.74
C ALA A 85 0.35 -12.46 0.95
N THR A 86 1.05 -11.97 -0.07
CA THR A 86 1.80 -12.77 -1.04
C THR A 86 2.87 -13.62 -0.38
N GLU A 87 3.68 -13.05 0.51
CA GLU A 87 4.76 -13.78 1.20
C GLU A 87 4.19 -14.83 2.16
N SER A 88 3.16 -14.48 2.93
CA SER A 88 2.45 -15.41 3.82
C SER A 88 1.86 -16.60 3.04
N CYS A 89 1.19 -16.35 1.91
CA CYS A 89 0.66 -17.39 1.04
C CYS A 89 1.75 -18.22 0.36
N GLN A 90 2.87 -17.63 -0.03
CA GLN A 90 4.01 -18.37 -0.56
C GLN A 90 4.66 -19.27 0.49
N ALA A 91 4.79 -18.77 1.74
CA ALA A 91 5.26 -19.59 2.85
C ALA A 91 4.32 -20.77 3.10
N LEU A 92 3.01 -20.52 3.17
CA LEU A 92 1.98 -21.54 3.31
C LEU A 92 2.06 -22.59 2.18
N ARG A 93 2.18 -22.16 0.92
CA ARG A 93 2.36 -23.04 -0.26
C ARG A 93 3.57 -23.94 -0.12
N ARG A 94 4.74 -23.39 0.24
CA ARG A 94 5.98 -24.18 0.46
C ARG A 94 5.79 -25.22 1.57
N GLY A 95 5.09 -24.86 2.62
CA GLY A 95 4.79 -25.77 3.73
C GLY A 95 3.86 -26.91 3.33
N ILE A 96 2.78 -26.61 2.62
CA ILE A 96 1.83 -27.60 2.09
C ILE A 96 2.55 -28.55 1.14
N GLU A 97 3.34 -28.05 0.20
CA GLU A 97 4.15 -28.86 -0.73
C GLU A 97 5.03 -29.86 0.03
N ARG A 98 5.78 -29.38 1.03
CA ARG A 98 6.64 -30.23 1.87
C ARG A 98 5.88 -31.35 2.55
N LEU A 99 4.67 -31.08 3.06
CA LEU A 99 3.84 -32.05 3.73
C LEU A 99 3.21 -33.06 2.74
N LEU A 100 2.75 -32.60 1.57
CA LEU A 100 2.22 -33.46 0.52
C LEU A 100 3.30 -34.42 -0.02
N LYS A 101 4.52 -33.95 -0.23
CA LYS A 101 5.67 -34.79 -0.63
C LYS A 101 5.98 -35.86 0.42
N ARG A 102 5.87 -35.55 1.71
CA ARG A 102 6.00 -36.55 2.80
C ARG A 102 4.87 -37.59 2.79
N GLN A 103 3.70 -37.24 2.24
CA GLN A 103 2.57 -38.15 2.07
C GLN A 103 2.60 -38.90 0.71
N GLY A 104 3.69 -38.73 -0.08
CA GLY A 104 3.93 -39.48 -1.31
C GLY A 104 3.38 -38.82 -2.58
N PHE A 105 3.02 -37.54 -2.54
CA PHE A 105 2.64 -36.78 -3.72
C PHE A 105 3.88 -36.46 -4.59
N THR A 106 3.74 -36.59 -5.91
CA THR A 106 4.75 -36.15 -6.89
C THR A 106 4.63 -34.66 -7.18
N ASP A 107 5.66 -34.06 -7.82
CA ASP A 107 5.58 -32.66 -8.27
C ASP A 107 4.42 -32.42 -9.24
N GLU A 108 4.18 -33.35 -10.17
CA GLU A 108 3.05 -33.28 -11.10
C GLU A 108 1.69 -33.31 -10.37
N GLN A 109 1.61 -33.99 -9.24
CA GLN A 109 0.38 -34.03 -8.44
C GLN A 109 0.21 -32.77 -7.59
N CYS A 110 1.32 -32.19 -7.09
CA CYS A 110 1.28 -30.93 -6.35
C CYS A 110 0.97 -29.73 -7.26
N PHE A 111 1.50 -29.72 -8.48
CA PHE A 111 1.40 -28.59 -9.43
C PHE A 111 0.68 -28.99 -10.71
N ARG A 112 -0.47 -29.62 -10.59
CA ARG A 112 -1.32 -29.89 -11.75
C ARG A 112 -1.76 -28.56 -12.39
N PRO A 113 -1.82 -28.49 -13.72
CA PRO A 113 -2.45 -27.32 -14.36
C PRO A 113 -3.87 -27.13 -13.82
N LEU A 114 -4.23 -25.88 -13.60
CA LEU A 114 -5.61 -25.55 -13.26
C LEU A 114 -6.53 -26.09 -14.37
N PRO A 115 -7.72 -26.64 -14.05
CA PRO A 115 -8.68 -27.04 -15.06
C PRO A 115 -9.02 -25.82 -15.93
N GLU A 116 -9.23 -26.05 -17.23
CA GLU A 116 -9.73 -24.98 -18.11
C GLU A 116 -10.99 -24.39 -17.47
N THR A 117 -10.96 -23.08 -17.23
CA THR A 117 -12.07 -22.38 -16.59
C THR A 117 -13.34 -22.61 -17.43
N PRO A 118 -14.42 -23.19 -16.87
CA PRO A 118 -15.69 -23.25 -17.57
C PRO A 118 -16.09 -21.86 -18.05
N ALA A 119 -16.76 -21.76 -19.18
CA ALA A 119 -17.25 -20.49 -19.69
C ALA A 119 -17.94 -19.71 -18.55
N LYS A 120 -17.52 -18.47 -18.32
CA LYS A 120 -18.08 -17.59 -17.28
C LYS A 120 -19.61 -17.57 -17.44
N GLN A 121 -20.34 -17.86 -16.35
CA GLN A 121 -21.79 -17.69 -16.35
C GLN A 121 -22.10 -16.20 -16.17
N GLU A 122 -23.01 -15.66 -16.95
CA GLU A 122 -23.49 -14.29 -16.78
C GLU A 122 -24.48 -14.22 -15.62
N GLU A 123 -24.21 -13.38 -14.63
CA GLU A 123 -25.17 -13.04 -13.60
C GLU A 123 -26.15 -11.95 -14.09
N PRO A 124 -27.33 -11.82 -13.44
CA PRO A 124 -28.24 -10.72 -13.74
C PRO A 124 -27.57 -9.35 -13.63
N LEU A 125 -27.90 -8.46 -14.55
CA LEU A 125 -27.47 -7.07 -14.55
C LEU A 125 -27.78 -6.39 -13.20
N LYS A 126 -26.77 -5.78 -12.60
CA LYS A 126 -26.91 -4.96 -11.39
C LYS A 126 -26.90 -3.49 -11.78
N THR A 127 -27.84 -2.72 -11.26
CA THR A 127 -28.05 -1.33 -11.67
C THR A 127 -27.86 -0.38 -10.50
N TYR A 128 -26.99 0.60 -10.66
CA TYR A 128 -26.69 1.67 -9.69
C TYR A 128 -26.69 3.03 -10.38
N ASP A 129 -26.78 4.10 -9.61
CA ASP A 129 -26.53 5.44 -10.14
C ASP A 129 -25.04 5.63 -10.40
N VAL A 130 -24.20 5.24 -9.44
CA VAL A 130 -22.73 5.37 -9.53
C VAL A 130 -22.06 4.02 -9.25
N VAL A 131 -21.08 3.66 -10.07
CA VAL A 131 -20.20 2.51 -9.85
C VAL A 131 -18.78 3.00 -9.62
N VAL A 132 -18.18 2.64 -8.50
CA VAL A 132 -16.80 2.98 -8.12
C VAL A 132 -15.92 1.76 -8.28
N ILE A 133 -14.79 1.88 -8.96
CA ILE A 133 -13.81 0.81 -9.16
C ILE A 133 -12.60 1.05 -8.28
N GLY A 134 -12.44 0.25 -7.22
CA GLY A 134 -11.38 0.31 -6.22
C GLY A 134 -11.89 0.73 -4.84
N GLY A 135 -11.58 -0.08 -3.84
CA GLY A 135 -11.97 0.10 -2.42
C GLY A 135 -10.86 0.73 -1.57
N GLY A 136 -9.99 1.56 -2.16
CA GLY A 136 -9.00 2.37 -1.44
C GLY A 136 -9.55 3.69 -0.93
N GLY A 137 -8.69 4.55 -0.37
CA GLY A 137 -9.07 5.84 0.20
C GLY A 137 -9.88 6.73 -0.75
N ALA A 138 -9.45 6.87 -2.01
CA ALA A 138 -10.16 7.69 -3.01
C ALA A 138 -11.53 7.10 -3.37
N GLY A 139 -11.61 5.79 -3.58
CA GLY A 139 -12.86 5.13 -3.99
C GLY A 139 -13.91 5.14 -2.88
N LEU A 140 -13.53 4.84 -1.64
CA LEU A 140 -14.45 4.89 -0.51
C LEU A 140 -14.93 6.33 -0.24
N THR A 141 -14.04 7.32 -0.36
CA THR A 141 -14.42 8.73 -0.25
C THR A 141 -15.41 9.14 -1.34
N ALA A 142 -15.17 8.70 -2.60
CA ALA A 142 -16.08 8.97 -3.70
C ALA A 142 -17.45 8.29 -3.48
N ALA A 143 -17.44 7.06 -3.00
CA ALA A 143 -18.67 6.31 -2.71
C ALA A 143 -19.52 6.98 -1.63
N VAL A 144 -18.92 7.36 -0.49
CA VAL A 144 -19.59 8.08 0.58
C VAL A 144 -20.16 9.40 0.05
N SER A 145 -19.35 10.18 -0.68
CA SER A 145 -19.77 11.47 -1.21
C SER A 145 -20.90 11.37 -2.22
N ALA A 146 -20.92 10.34 -3.07
CA ALA A 146 -22.02 10.09 -4.00
C ALA A 146 -23.31 9.66 -3.26
N ALA A 147 -23.20 8.76 -2.28
CA ALA A 147 -24.32 8.29 -1.49
C ALA A 147 -24.95 9.42 -0.67
N GLN A 148 -24.17 10.32 -0.10
CA GLN A 148 -24.66 11.54 0.58
C GLN A 148 -25.41 12.51 -0.35
N GLN A 149 -25.22 12.42 -1.67
CA GLN A 149 -26.05 13.13 -2.66
C GLN A 149 -27.32 12.34 -3.04
N GLY A 150 -27.58 11.20 -2.39
CA GLY A 150 -28.75 10.35 -2.63
C GLY A 150 -28.63 9.39 -3.80
N ALA A 151 -27.43 9.17 -4.33
CA ALA A 151 -27.19 8.17 -5.37
C ALA A 151 -27.12 6.75 -4.78
N SER A 152 -27.62 5.76 -5.51
CA SER A 152 -27.31 4.34 -5.25
C SER A 152 -25.90 4.04 -5.75
N VAL A 153 -25.05 3.42 -4.87
CA VAL A 153 -23.63 3.26 -5.15
C VAL A 153 -23.18 1.82 -4.96
N ALA A 154 -22.41 1.31 -5.91
CA ALA A 154 -21.62 0.07 -5.77
C ALA A 154 -20.13 0.39 -5.80
N VAL A 155 -19.36 -0.25 -4.91
CA VAL A 155 -17.88 -0.25 -4.93
C VAL A 155 -17.42 -1.65 -5.33
N LEU A 156 -16.60 -1.75 -6.38
CA LEU A 156 -15.99 -3.00 -6.84
C LEU A 156 -14.54 -3.04 -6.39
N GLU A 157 -14.22 -3.96 -5.47
CA GLU A 157 -12.85 -4.19 -5.01
C GLU A 157 -12.40 -5.60 -5.41
N LYS A 158 -11.27 -5.70 -6.10
CA LYS A 158 -10.77 -6.97 -6.63
C LYS A 158 -10.21 -7.92 -5.56
N THR A 159 -9.81 -7.38 -4.42
CA THR A 159 -9.26 -8.16 -3.30
C THR A 159 -10.34 -8.51 -2.28
N GLY A 160 -10.02 -9.41 -1.34
CA GLY A 160 -10.91 -9.79 -0.24
C GLY A 160 -11.04 -8.74 0.87
N SER A 161 -10.34 -7.60 0.77
CA SER A 161 -10.34 -6.54 1.78
C SER A 161 -10.27 -5.15 1.16
N LEU A 162 -10.82 -4.18 1.85
CA LEU A 162 -10.70 -2.76 1.49
C LEU A 162 -9.33 -2.22 1.87
N GLY A 163 -8.92 -1.12 1.22
CA GLY A 163 -7.80 -0.28 1.66
C GLY A 163 -6.68 -0.08 0.65
N GLY A 164 -6.31 -1.08 -0.14
CA GLY A 164 -5.26 -0.97 -1.15
C GLY A 164 -3.94 -0.41 -0.58
N ASN A 165 -3.34 0.58 -1.25
CA ASN A 165 -2.13 1.26 -0.75
C ASN A 165 -2.38 2.15 0.47
N THR A 166 -3.62 2.58 0.70
CA THR A 166 -3.94 3.50 1.81
C THR A 166 -3.61 2.89 3.17
N ILE A 167 -3.92 1.61 3.41
CA ILE A 167 -3.62 0.93 4.68
C ILE A 167 -2.12 0.67 4.90
N ARG A 168 -1.31 0.73 3.85
CA ARG A 168 0.13 0.48 3.90
C ARG A 168 0.96 1.74 4.13
N ALA A 169 0.32 2.90 4.16
CA ALA A 169 0.98 4.19 4.29
C ALA A 169 1.03 4.65 5.75
N THR A 170 2.01 5.50 6.07
CA THR A 170 2.16 6.15 7.38
C THR A 170 1.08 7.18 7.69
N ALA A 171 0.19 7.43 6.73
CA ALA A 171 -1.03 8.26 6.86
C ALA A 171 -0.83 9.73 7.24
N MET A 172 0.27 10.34 6.81
CA MET A 172 0.43 11.78 6.88
C MET A 172 -0.54 12.47 5.93
N TYR A 173 -1.35 13.38 6.44
CA TYR A 173 -2.32 14.19 5.71
C TYR A 173 -1.92 15.67 5.75
N ASN A 174 -1.47 16.22 4.63
CA ASN A 174 -1.10 17.64 4.56
C ASN A 174 -2.33 18.53 4.36
N CYS A 175 -2.51 19.50 5.26
CA CYS A 175 -3.43 20.62 5.05
C CYS A 175 -2.99 21.83 5.86
N VAL A 176 -3.51 23.00 5.52
CA VAL A 176 -3.37 24.21 6.33
C VAL A 176 -4.49 24.22 7.36
N ASP A 177 -4.14 24.06 8.63
CA ASP A 177 -5.09 24.04 9.75
C ASP A 177 -4.67 25.08 10.80
N ASP A 178 -5.23 26.25 10.70
CA ASP A 178 -4.98 27.36 11.65
C ASP A 178 -5.27 26.99 13.11
N ALA A 179 -6.19 26.05 13.36
CA ALA A 179 -6.59 25.68 14.71
C ALA A 179 -5.48 24.91 15.44
N LEU A 180 -4.73 24.07 14.71
CA LEU A 180 -3.62 23.30 15.25
C LEU A 180 -2.25 23.98 15.02
N GLN A 181 -2.04 24.65 13.87
CA GLN A 181 -0.74 25.24 13.53
C GLN A 181 -0.44 26.52 14.33
N ARG A 182 -1.42 27.44 14.52
CA ARG A 182 -1.20 28.71 15.24
C ARG A 182 -0.75 28.55 16.69
N PRO A 183 -1.32 27.64 17.50
CA PRO A 183 -0.81 27.39 18.87
C PRO A 183 0.63 26.92 18.92
N LEU A 184 1.12 26.27 17.85
CA LEU A 184 2.50 25.79 17.69
C LEU A 184 3.42 26.84 17.06
N ASN A 185 2.93 28.07 16.81
CA ASN A 185 3.64 29.15 16.10
C ASN A 185 4.10 28.76 14.68
N ILE A 186 3.38 27.85 14.01
CA ILE A 186 3.61 27.48 12.63
C ILE A 186 2.87 28.51 11.75
N ALA A 187 3.62 29.25 10.96
CA ALA A 187 3.05 30.17 9.96
C ALA A 187 2.94 29.42 8.64
N ASP A 188 1.72 29.23 8.15
CA ASP A 188 1.43 28.55 6.90
C ASP A 188 0.26 29.25 6.16
N SER A 189 0.04 28.91 4.89
CA SER A 189 -1.09 29.38 4.10
C SER A 189 -1.32 28.47 2.89
N GLU A 190 -2.53 28.47 2.34
CA GLU A 190 -2.86 27.79 1.07
C GLU A 190 -1.90 28.17 -0.07
N GLN A 191 -1.47 29.44 -0.12
CA GLN A 191 -0.54 29.91 -1.15
C GLN A 191 0.86 29.27 -0.96
N LEU A 192 1.39 29.21 0.26
CA LEU A 192 2.65 28.51 0.56
C LEU A 192 2.54 27.01 0.27
N PHE A 193 1.41 26.39 0.63
CA PHE A 193 1.16 24.98 0.33
C PHE A 193 1.13 24.72 -1.18
N PHE A 194 0.46 25.60 -1.93
CA PHE A 194 0.47 25.54 -3.41
C PHE A 194 1.88 25.68 -3.98
N GLU A 195 2.64 26.69 -3.54
CA GLU A 195 3.99 26.95 -4.04
C GLU A 195 4.94 25.79 -3.77
N GLU A 196 4.94 25.24 -2.55
CA GLU A 196 5.75 24.09 -2.21
C GLU A 196 5.35 22.85 -3.03
N THR A 197 4.06 22.56 -3.13
CA THR A 197 3.58 21.41 -3.90
C THR A 197 3.93 21.53 -5.37
N TYR A 198 3.68 22.70 -5.99
CA TYR A 198 3.94 22.91 -7.40
C TYR A 198 5.44 22.92 -7.73
N ASN A 199 6.25 23.59 -6.91
CA ASN A 199 7.70 23.64 -7.09
C ASN A 199 8.34 22.29 -6.75
N GLY A 200 7.89 21.62 -5.67
CA GLY A 200 8.34 20.27 -5.30
C GLY A 200 8.04 19.24 -6.39
N GLY A 201 6.94 19.42 -7.14
CA GLY A 201 6.60 18.64 -8.33
C GLY A 201 7.35 19.08 -9.60
N HIS A 202 8.41 19.89 -9.48
CA HIS A 202 9.20 20.45 -10.59
C HIS A 202 8.37 21.22 -11.62
N GLN A 203 7.24 21.80 -11.21
CA GLN A 203 6.31 22.54 -12.05
C GLN A 203 5.76 21.72 -13.25
N LYS A 204 5.67 20.38 -13.07
CA LYS A 204 5.14 19.45 -14.07
C LYS A 204 3.68 19.06 -13.82
N ALA A 205 3.12 19.49 -12.69
CA ALA A 205 1.70 19.32 -12.38
C ALA A 205 0.84 20.34 -13.17
N LYS A 206 -0.47 20.07 -13.23
CA LYS A 206 -1.47 21.06 -13.66
C LYS A 206 -1.72 22.02 -12.50
N PRO A 207 -1.40 23.32 -12.63
CA PRO A 207 -1.54 24.25 -11.51
C PRO A 207 -2.97 24.38 -10.98
N GLU A 208 -3.99 24.20 -11.83
CA GLU A 208 -5.40 24.18 -11.44
C GLU A 208 -5.72 23.00 -10.51
N LEU A 209 -5.17 21.81 -10.75
CA LEU A 209 -5.38 20.65 -9.88
C LEU A 209 -4.61 20.79 -8.57
N VAL A 210 -3.38 21.31 -8.62
CA VAL A 210 -2.61 21.60 -7.40
C VAL A 210 -3.36 22.61 -6.52
N ARG A 211 -3.95 23.63 -7.12
CA ARG A 211 -4.73 24.64 -6.39
C ARG A 211 -5.95 24.05 -5.70
N ILE A 212 -6.67 23.14 -6.37
CA ILE A 212 -7.81 22.41 -5.78
C ILE A 212 -7.32 21.56 -4.59
N LEU A 213 -6.26 20.77 -4.77
CA LEU A 213 -5.67 19.97 -3.72
C LEU A 213 -5.39 20.82 -2.47
N THR A 214 -4.66 21.92 -2.64
CA THR A 214 -4.13 22.70 -1.51
C THR A 214 -5.16 23.61 -0.84
N SER A 215 -6.20 24.05 -1.57
CA SER A 215 -7.27 24.89 -1.02
C SER A 215 -8.45 24.12 -0.43
N GLN A 216 -8.55 22.80 -0.69
CA GLN A 216 -9.66 21.97 -0.18
C GLN A 216 -9.18 20.85 0.76
N ALA A 217 -7.89 20.80 1.07
CA ALA A 217 -7.34 19.76 1.93
C ALA A 217 -7.87 19.84 3.37
N ASP A 218 -8.06 21.04 3.93
CA ASP A 218 -8.64 21.27 5.25
C ASP A 218 -10.11 20.84 5.31
N GLU A 219 -10.90 21.17 4.29
CA GLU A 219 -12.28 20.66 4.17
C GLU A 219 -12.32 19.12 4.05
N GLY A 220 -11.32 18.54 3.38
CA GLY A 220 -11.15 17.09 3.30
C GLY A 220 -10.87 16.45 4.66
N LEU A 221 -10.00 17.09 5.48
CA LEU A 221 -9.74 16.63 6.84
C LEU A 221 -10.98 16.77 7.73
N ALA A 222 -11.67 17.91 7.65
CA ALA A 222 -12.92 18.14 8.38
C ALA A 222 -13.98 17.08 8.03
N PHE A 223 -14.13 16.76 6.75
CA PHE A 223 -15.03 15.67 6.30
C PHE A 223 -14.70 14.33 6.98
N LEU A 224 -13.42 13.94 7.06
CA LEU A 224 -13.01 12.72 7.73
C LEU A 224 -13.30 12.77 9.24
N GLN A 225 -13.09 13.93 9.88
CA GLN A 225 -13.40 14.12 11.30
C GLN A 225 -14.90 14.03 11.57
N GLU A 226 -15.76 14.57 10.68
CA GLU A 226 -17.21 14.42 10.75
C GLU A 226 -17.64 12.95 10.62
N LEU A 227 -16.92 12.15 9.84
CA LEU A 227 -17.15 10.70 9.74
C LEU A 227 -16.66 9.94 10.98
N GLY A 228 -15.79 10.54 11.80
CA GLY A 228 -15.32 9.97 13.07
C GLY A 228 -13.81 9.80 13.20
N LEU A 229 -13.02 10.24 12.20
CA LEU A 229 -11.55 10.16 12.28
C LEU A 229 -11.02 11.02 13.44
N GLN A 230 -10.22 10.41 14.29
CA GLN A 230 -9.54 11.11 15.38
C GLN A 230 -8.15 11.53 14.93
N ILE A 231 -7.86 12.83 15.04
CA ILE A 231 -6.55 13.41 14.65
C ILE A 231 -5.69 13.62 15.90
N ASP A 232 -4.39 13.40 15.75
CA ASP A 232 -3.39 13.77 16.76
C ASP A 232 -3.16 15.28 16.78
N THR A 233 -2.60 15.79 17.87
CA THR A 233 -2.22 17.19 18.04
C THR A 233 -0.80 17.49 17.52
N VAL A 234 -0.07 16.46 17.11
CA VAL A 234 1.27 16.59 16.51
C VAL A 234 1.15 16.98 15.06
N ILE A 235 1.92 17.99 14.65
CA ILE A 235 2.05 18.40 13.26
C ILE A 235 3.51 18.27 12.86
N ASP A 236 3.76 17.51 11.81
CA ASP A 236 5.10 17.26 11.28
C ASP A 236 5.34 17.90 9.92
N ASN A 237 6.62 18.01 9.57
CA ASN A 237 7.05 18.35 8.23
C ASN A 237 7.35 17.09 7.41
N CYS A 238 7.15 17.16 6.11
CA CYS A 238 7.49 16.08 5.19
C CYS A 238 8.89 16.24 4.59
N LEU A 239 9.44 15.15 4.05
CA LEU A 239 10.67 15.20 3.25
C LEU A 239 10.53 16.19 2.09
N GLY A 240 11.45 17.16 2.02
CA GLY A 240 11.47 18.21 1.02
C GLY A 240 10.48 19.35 1.25
N GLY A 241 9.68 19.31 2.33
CA GLY A 241 8.79 20.41 2.73
C GLY A 241 9.51 21.46 3.57
N GLU A 242 9.06 22.71 3.49
CA GLU A 242 9.58 23.83 4.28
C GLU A 242 8.67 24.19 5.47
N HIS A 243 7.37 23.85 5.40
CA HIS A 243 6.39 24.16 6.44
C HIS A 243 5.75 22.88 6.98
N ALA A 244 5.64 22.81 8.30
CA ALA A 244 4.99 21.69 8.97
C ALA A 244 3.47 21.79 8.82
N ARG A 245 2.87 20.83 8.08
CA ARG A 245 1.42 20.72 7.84
C ARG A 245 0.89 19.29 7.81
N GLY A 246 1.73 18.34 8.14
CA GLY A 246 1.38 16.92 8.16
C GLY A 246 0.64 16.56 9.43
N HIS A 247 -0.62 16.16 9.29
CA HIS A 247 -1.49 15.66 10.35
C HIS A 247 -1.54 14.15 10.31
N TYR A 248 -1.73 13.52 11.45
CA TYR A 248 -1.86 12.07 11.56
C TYR A 248 -3.17 11.69 12.23
N SER A 249 -3.71 10.52 11.90
CA SER A 249 -4.67 9.85 12.77
C SER A 249 -3.99 9.43 14.08
N LYS A 250 -4.77 9.17 15.13
CA LYS A 250 -4.21 8.72 16.42
C LYS A 250 -3.40 7.43 16.35
N ALA A 251 -3.73 6.54 15.42
CA ALA A 251 -2.99 5.30 15.22
C ALA A 251 -1.77 5.47 14.30
N HIS A 252 -1.55 6.65 13.73
CA HIS A 252 -0.44 6.96 12.81
C HIS A 252 -0.33 5.99 11.62
N ASN A 253 -1.46 5.50 11.14
CA ASN A 253 -1.51 4.57 10.00
C ASN A 253 -2.78 4.77 9.15
N GLY A 254 -2.76 4.24 7.92
CA GLY A 254 -3.87 4.39 6.97
C GLY A 254 -5.10 3.53 7.29
N THR A 255 -5.01 2.62 8.25
CA THR A 255 -6.13 1.74 8.64
C THR A 255 -7.29 2.54 9.23
N ASP A 256 -7.00 3.57 10.06
CA ASP A 256 -8.03 4.44 10.63
C ASP A 256 -8.88 5.12 9.55
N PHE A 257 -8.24 5.58 8.47
CA PHE A 257 -8.93 6.22 7.34
C PHE A 257 -9.88 5.23 6.65
N ILE A 258 -9.41 4.02 6.39
CA ILE A 258 -10.20 2.99 5.72
C ILE A 258 -11.35 2.50 6.61
N GLN A 259 -11.11 2.36 7.92
CA GLN A 259 -12.16 1.98 8.87
C GLN A 259 -13.28 3.01 8.89
N VAL A 260 -12.94 4.29 9.04
CA VAL A 260 -13.92 5.39 9.11
C VAL A 260 -14.71 5.53 7.81
N LEU A 261 -14.04 5.41 6.65
CA LEU A 261 -14.69 5.46 5.34
C LEU A 261 -15.54 4.22 5.06
N GLY A 262 -15.09 3.03 5.45
CA GLY A 262 -15.86 1.79 5.35
C GLY A 262 -17.12 1.81 6.19
N ASP A 263 -17.01 2.27 7.44
CA ASP A 263 -18.15 2.46 8.33
C ASP A 263 -19.15 3.50 7.77
N ALA A 264 -18.63 4.56 7.15
CA ALA A 264 -19.46 5.56 6.47
C ALA A 264 -20.19 4.95 5.25
N CYS A 265 -19.51 4.16 4.42
CA CYS A 265 -20.15 3.42 3.32
C CYS A 265 -21.32 2.56 3.83
N ALA A 266 -21.11 1.84 4.91
CA ALA A 266 -22.17 1.01 5.50
C ALA A 266 -23.35 1.85 6.03
N ARG A 267 -23.09 3.01 6.66
CA ARG A 267 -24.15 3.92 7.14
C ARG A 267 -24.95 4.54 6.00
N GLU A 268 -24.30 4.86 4.89
CA GLU A 268 -24.92 5.49 3.71
C GLU A 268 -25.55 4.45 2.76
N GLY A 269 -25.45 3.15 3.07
CA GLY A 269 -26.05 2.09 2.27
C GLY A 269 -25.33 1.81 0.94
N VAL A 270 -24.03 2.01 0.90
CA VAL A 270 -23.17 1.65 -0.25
C VAL A 270 -23.01 0.13 -0.29
N ASP A 271 -23.20 -0.47 -1.46
CA ASP A 271 -22.97 -1.90 -1.67
C ASP A 271 -21.49 -2.15 -2.00
N LEU A 272 -20.80 -2.94 -1.16
CA LEU A 272 -19.40 -3.29 -1.32
C LEU A 272 -19.28 -4.70 -1.93
N TYR A 273 -18.67 -4.80 -3.11
CA TYR A 273 -18.39 -6.04 -3.81
C TYR A 273 -16.90 -6.36 -3.72
N LEU A 274 -16.51 -7.13 -2.70
CA LEU A 274 -15.15 -7.66 -2.57
C LEU A 274 -14.93 -8.84 -3.54
N ASN A 275 -13.66 -9.20 -3.80
CA ASN A 275 -13.28 -10.24 -4.77
C ASN A 275 -13.93 -10.04 -6.15
N THR A 276 -14.17 -8.76 -6.52
CA THR A 276 -14.88 -8.38 -7.75
C THR A 276 -13.99 -7.48 -8.59
N LYS A 277 -13.33 -8.10 -9.55
CA LYS A 277 -12.37 -7.43 -10.44
C LYS A 277 -13.08 -6.81 -11.63
N ALA A 278 -13.06 -5.47 -11.71
CA ALA A 278 -13.47 -4.77 -12.93
C ALA A 278 -12.52 -5.15 -14.10
N GLU A 279 -13.08 -5.51 -15.23
CA GLU A 279 -12.32 -5.95 -16.40
C GLU A 279 -12.49 -5.01 -17.61
N THR A 280 -13.66 -4.41 -17.77
CA THR A 280 -13.96 -3.58 -18.96
C THR A 280 -14.98 -2.49 -18.62
N LEU A 281 -14.72 -1.28 -19.11
CA LEU A 281 -15.70 -0.20 -19.15
C LEU A 281 -16.65 -0.42 -20.33
N LEU A 282 -17.95 -0.34 -20.07
CA LEU A 282 -18.99 -0.50 -21.09
C LEU A 282 -19.38 0.86 -21.65
N GLN A 283 -19.36 0.98 -22.97
CA GLN A 283 -19.74 2.21 -23.69
C GLN A 283 -20.99 2.00 -24.54
N ASP A 284 -21.80 3.03 -24.69
CA ASP A 284 -22.85 3.07 -25.69
C ASP A 284 -22.32 3.58 -27.07
N ASP A 285 -23.21 3.62 -28.05
CA ASP A 285 -22.90 4.07 -29.42
C ASP A 285 -22.43 5.54 -29.49
N SER A 286 -22.69 6.36 -28.46
CA SER A 286 -22.23 7.74 -28.37
C SER A 286 -20.83 7.88 -27.75
N GLY A 287 -20.28 6.79 -27.20
CA GLY A 287 -19.03 6.76 -26.45
C GLY A 287 -19.20 7.13 -24.97
N ALA A 288 -20.42 7.25 -24.46
CA ALA A 288 -20.66 7.48 -23.04
C ALA A 288 -20.47 6.18 -22.26
N ILE A 289 -19.86 6.26 -21.08
CA ILE A 289 -19.70 5.11 -20.18
C ILE A 289 -21.04 4.82 -19.52
N ILE A 290 -21.54 3.58 -19.71
CA ILE A 290 -22.82 3.12 -19.19
C ILE A 290 -22.70 2.06 -18.10
N GLY A 291 -21.47 1.60 -17.80
CA GLY A 291 -21.26 0.58 -16.78
C GLY A 291 -19.91 -0.10 -16.83
N VAL A 292 -19.83 -1.24 -16.14
CA VAL A 292 -18.62 -2.03 -15.93
C VAL A 292 -18.95 -3.51 -16.06
N ALA A 293 -18.14 -4.27 -16.82
CA ALA A 293 -18.10 -5.71 -16.72
C ALA A 293 -17.02 -6.12 -15.73
N ALA A 294 -17.36 -6.94 -14.75
CA ALA A 294 -16.47 -7.40 -13.70
C ALA A 294 -16.49 -8.92 -13.55
N ALA A 295 -15.37 -9.48 -13.14
CA ALA A 295 -15.25 -10.88 -12.72
C ALA A 295 -15.42 -10.98 -11.20
N HIS A 296 -16.32 -11.87 -10.77
CA HIS A 296 -16.48 -12.27 -9.39
C HIS A 296 -16.42 -13.79 -9.33
N GLU A 297 -15.41 -14.35 -8.67
CA GLU A 297 -15.12 -15.78 -8.73
C GLU A 297 -15.04 -16.28 -10.18
N ARG A 298 -16.03 -17.10 -10.60
CA ARG A 298 -16.10 -17.69 -11.95
C ARG A 298 -17.17 -17.05 -12.84
N GLN A 299 -17.79 -15.97 -12.41
CA GLN A 299 -18.91 -15.35 -13.10
C GLN A 299 -18.51 -13.98 -13.62
N THR A 300 -19.09 -13.59 -14.74
CA THR A 300 -19.05 -12.21 -15.21
C THR A 300 -20.32 -11.51 -14.77
N ILE A 301 -20.17 -10.41 -14.02
CA ILE A 301 -21.28 -9.56 -13.57
C ILE A 301 -21.19 -8.26 -14.35
N GLN A 302 -22.32 -7.80 -14.86
CA GLN A 302 -22.43 -6.48 -15.45
C GLN A 302 -23.08 -5.51 -14.45
N PHE A 303 -22.42 -4.37 -14.25
CA PHE A 303 -22.90 -3.28 -13.43
C PHE A 303 -23.27 -2.09 -14.33
N GLU A 304 -24.54 -1.78 -14.45
CA GLU A 304 -25.02 -0.56 -15.11
C GLU A 304 -24.80 0.63 -14.16
N ALA A 305 -24.22 1.72 -14.69
CA ALA A 305 -24.02 2.98 -14.00
C ALA A 305 -24.81 4.07 -14.72
N ARG A 306 -25.92 4.50 -14.13
CA ARG A 306 -26.85 5.45 -14.77
C ARG A 306 -26.30 6.86 -14.90
N ARG A 307 -25.39 7.25 -13.98
CA ARG A 307 -24.85 8.61 -13.85
C ARG A 307 -23.34 8.65 -14.05
N GLY A 308 -22.62 7.62 -13.63
CA GLY A 308 -21.20 7.60 -13.86
C GLY A 308 -20.44 6.43 -13.24
N VAL A 309 -19.27 6.18 -13.82
CA VAL A 309 -18.26 5.26 -13.30
C VAL A 309 -17.08 6.09 -12.80
N ILE A 310 -16.58 5.76 -11.60
CA ILE A 310 -15.43 6.41 -10.98
C ILE A 310 -14.27 5.43 -10.91
N LEU A 311 -13.15 5.74 -11.58
CA LEU A 311 -11.90 5.00 -11.47
C LEU A 311 -11.14 5.46 -10.23
N ALA A 312 -10.90 4.56 -9.28
CA ALA A 312 -10.12 4.78 -8.06
C ALA A 312 -9.21 3.59 -7.76
N THR A 313 -8.63 3.02 -8.81
CA THR A 313 -7.93 1.73 -8.81
C THR A 313 -6.50 1.78 -8.32
N GLY A 314 -6.00 2.95 -7.91
CA GLY A 314 -4.60 3.17 -7.61
C GLY A 314 -3.71 3.20 -8.86
N GLY A 315 -2.41 3.24 -8.65
CA GLY A 315 -1.42 3.33 -9.72
C GLY A 315 -0.97 1.98 -10.28
N PHE A 316 0.28 1.94 -10.77
CA PHE A 316 0.86 0.74 -11.40
C PHE A 316 2.22 0.33 -10.82
N GLY A 317 2.56 0.81 -9.61
CA GLY A 317 3.89 0.62 -9.01
C GLY A 317 4.30 -0.84 -8.82
N TYR A 318 3.37 -1.77 -8.62
CA TYR A 318 3.67 -3.21 -8.50
C TYR A 318 3.79 -3.92 -9.86
N ASN A 319 3.38 -3.28 -10.96
CA ASN A 319 3.49 -3.84 -12.31
C ASN A 319 4.87 -3.57 -12.90
N VAL A 320 5.77 -4.56 -12.80
CA VAL A 320 7.16 -4.45 -13.27
C VAL A 320 7.23 -4.14 -14.77
N GLU A 321 6.40 -4.78 -15.59
CA GLU A 321 6.39 -4.57 -17.03
C GLU A 321 5.97 -3.14 -17.38
N MET A 322 4.90 -2.66 -16.75
CA MET A 322 4.37 -1.32 -17.01
C MET A 322 5.35 -0.24 -16.53
N ARG A 323 5.95 -0.38 -15.33
CA ARG A 323 6.94 0.60 -14.88
C ARG A 323 8.21 0.60 -15.72
N MET A 324 8.71 -0.57 -16.16
CA MET A 324 9.86 -0.67 -17.07
C MET A 324 9.56 -0.13 -18.47
N HIS A 325 8.30 -0.13 -18.91
CA HIS A 325 7.89 0.52 -20.17
C HIS A 325 8.19 2.03 -20.14
N TYR A 326 7.97 2.67 -19.00
CA TYR A 326 8.18 4.12 -18.83
C TYR A 326 9.58 4.47 -18.30
N ASP A 327 10.16 3.63 -17.46
CA ASP A 327 11.55 3.76 -16.97
C ASP A 327 12.22 2.39 -16.86
N GLN A 328 13.12 2.11 -17.80
CA GLN A 328 13.85 0.83 -17.89
C GLN A 328 14.75 0.53 -16.69
N SER A 329 15.05 1.52 -15.84
CA SER A 329 15.83 1.33 -14.61
C SER A 329 15.03 0.73 -13.46
N LEU A 330 13.69 0.69 -13.56
CA LEU A 330 12.79 0.21 -12.52
C LEU A 330 12.48 -1.29 -12.69
N THR A 331 13.53 -2.09 -12.63
CA THR A 331 13.50 -3.55 -12.85
C THR A 331 12.82 -4.31 -11.70
N GLY A 332 12.63 -5.62 -11.88
CA GLY A 332 11.94 -6.48 -10.91
C GLY A 332 12.73 -6.77 -9.62
N ASP A 333 14.00 -6.43 -9.57
CA ASP A 333 14.86 -6.52 -8.39
C ASP A 333 14.70 -5.32 -7.43
N LEU A 334 14.09 -4.23 -7.88
CA LEU A 334 13.72 -3.14 -6.99
C LEU A 334 12.53 -3.53 -6.11
N LEU A 335 12.66 -3.30 -4.82
CA LEU A 335 11.59 -3.46 -3.85
C LEU A 335 10.40 -2.55 -4.16
N CYS A 336 9.23 -2.91 -3.68
CA CYS A 336 8.00 -2.16 -3.93
C CYS A 336 7.12 -2.11 -2.67
N SER A 337 6.81 -0.90 -2.20
CA SER A 337 5.95 -0.69 -1.03
C SER A 337 4.45 -0.83 -1.34
N ASN A 338 4.08 -0.93 -2.62
CA ASN A 338 2.69 -1.01 -3.04
C ASN A 338 2.05 -2.35 -2.67
N ALA A 339 0.74 -2.35 -2.52
CA ALA A 339 -0.05 -3.57 -2.48
C ALA A 339 0.12 -4.34 -3.80
N PRO A 340 0.23 -5.69 -3.78
CA PRO A 340 0.39 -6.50 -5.00
C PRO A 340 -0.70 -6.30 -6.04
N GLY A 341 -1.85 -5.79 -5.60
CA GLY A 341 -2.96 -5.41 -6.48
C GLY A 341 -2.78 -4.12 -7.27
N THR A 342 -1.71 -3.34 -7.07
CA THR A 342 -1.50 -2.04 -7.74
C THR A 342 -0.85 -2.25 -9.11
N LEU A 343 -1.64 -2.68 -10.10
CA LEU A 343 -1.18 -3.20 -11.40
C LEU A 343 -1.51 -2.28 -12.59
N GLY A 344 -2.20 -1.14 -12.37
CA GLY A 344 -2.52 -0.18 -13.43
C GLY A 344 -3.74 -0.56 -14.28
N GLU A 345 -4.58 -1.50 -13.83
CA GLU A 345 -5.70 -2.01 -14.63
C GLU A 345 -6.72 -0.93 -14.96
N GLY A 346 -6.98 0.03 -14.04
CA GLY A 346 -7.88 1.16 -14.31
C GLY A 346 -7.34 2.10 -15.38
N ILE A 347 -6.02 2.30 -15.44
CA ILE A 347 -5.36 3.09 -16.50
C ILE A 347 -5.55 2.41 -17.85
N VAL A 348 -5.33 1.09 -17.92
CA VAL A 348 -5.53 0.30 -19.16
C VAL A 348 -6.98 0.32 -19.60
N MET A 349 -7.94 0.18 -18.69
CA MET A 349 -9.38 0.27 -19.01
C MET A 349 -9.76 1.65 -19.52
N ALA A 350 -9.21 2.72 -18.94
CA ALA A 350 -9.45 4.09 -19.38
C ALA A 350 -8.86 4.34 -20.77
N GLU A 351 -7.64 3.90 -21.03
CA GLU A 351 -6.99 4.02 -22.34
C GLU A 351 -7.79 3.30 -23.43
N ALA A 352 -8.33 2.12 -23.12
CA ALA A 352 -9.15 1.34 -24.06
C ALA A 352 -10.42 2.07 -24.52
N VAL A 353 -10.94 3.02 -23.73
CA VAL A 353 -12.09 3.87 -24.07
C VAL A 353 -11.68 5.27 -24.54
N GLY A 354 -10.40 5.48 -24.84
CA GLY A 354 -9.86 6.68 -25.46
C GLY A 354 -9.43 7.78 -24.47
N ALA A 355 -9.20 7.45 -23.21
CA ALA A 355 -8.67 8.40 -22.23
C ALA A 355 -7.24 8.84 -22.59
N SER A 356 -6.94 10.10 -22.31
CA SER A 356 -5.58 10.65 -22.34
C SER A 356 -4.83 10.28 -21.07
N LEU A 357 -3.57 9.87 -21.20
CA LEU A 357 -2.67 9.65 -20.10
C LEU A 357 -1.68 10.81 -19.98
N MET A 358 -1.17 11.06 -18.77
CA MET A 358 -0.21 12.13 -18.52
C MET A 358 0.79 11.73 -17.43
N ASN A 359 2.03 12.21 -17.56
CA ASN A 359 3.10 12.05 -16.56
C ASN A 359 3.47 10.59 -16.23
N MET A 360 3.22 9.66 -17.14
CA MET A 360 3.42 8.22 -16.92
C MET A 360 4.88 7.86 -16.64
N GLU A 361 5.83 8.66 -17.10
CA GLU A 361 7.26 8.53 -16.85
C GLU A 361 7.69 8.88 -15.42
N TYR A 362 6.82 9.53 -14.63
CA TYR A 362 7.15 9.92 -13.28
C TYR A 362 6.70 8.87 -12.28
N ILE A 363 7.64 8.11 -11.77
CA ILE A 363 7.43 7.05 -10.78
C ILE A 363 8.30 7.37 -9.56
N GLU A 364 7.66 7.60 -8.42
CA GLU A 364 8.33 7.98 -7.19
C GLU A 364 9.07 6.79 -6.58
N LEU A 365 10.33 6.99 -6.26
CA LEU A 365 11.12 6.12 -5.41
C LEU A 365 11.17 6.70 -3.99
N TYR A 366 10.72 5.92 -3.01
CA TYR A 366 10.81 6.32 -1.60
C TYR A 366 12.19 5.97 -1.05
N PRO A 367 12.93 6.95 -0.46
CA PRO A 367 14.34 6.78 -0.15
C PRO A 367 14.63 6.11 1.20
N MET A 368 13.63 5.90 2.06
CA MET A 368 13.80 5.43 3.45
C MET A 368 13.09 4.10 3.70
N ALA A 369 13.01 3.26 2.68
CA ALA A 369 12.37 1.95 2.78
C ALA A 369 13.21 0.95 3.57
N ASP A 370 12.56 -0.01 4.18
CA ASP A 370 13.22 -1.18 4.78
C ASP A 370 13.90 -2.03 3.70
N ILE A 371 15.10 -2.53 4.00
CA ILE A 371 15.89 -3.29 3.03
C ILE A 371 15.37 -4.71 2.77
N TYR A 372 14.48 -5.24 3.63
CA TYR A 372 14.01 -6.61 3.53
C TYR A 372 12.75 -6.75 2.67
N ASP A 373 11.81 -5.80 2.80
CA ASP A 373 10.51 -5.89 2.11
C ASP A 373 10.10 -4.63 1.32
N GLY A 374 10.90 -3.56 1.41
CA GLY A 374 10.57 -2.28 0.79
C GLY A 374 9.45 -1.51 1.48
N GLY A 375 9.04 -1.95 2.65
CA GLY A 375 7.99 -1.33 3.45
C GLY A 375 8.40 0.04 4.00
N LEU A 376 7.39 0.79 4.47
CA LEU A 376 7.57 2.12 5.04
C LEU A 376 7.70 2.07 6.57
N HIS A 377 8.22 0.99 7.12
CA HIS A 377 8.38 0.85 8.56
C HIS A 377 9.37 1.88 9.08
N ASN A 378 8.90 2.77 9.93
CA ASN A 378 9.74 3.77 10.59
C ASN A 378 10.49 3.11 11.74
N SER A 379 11.59 2.46 11.42
CA SER A 379 12.43 1.80 12.42
C SER A 379 13.12 2.79 13.37
N ILE A 380 13.33 4.05 12.94
CA ILE A 380 13.76 5.16 13.79
C ILE A 380 12.83 6.34 13.47
N PRO A 381 11.90 6.70 14.38
CA PRO A 381 10.99 7.83 14.15
C PRO A 381 11.78 9.12 13.92
N ASN A 382 11.31 9.96 12.99
CA ASN A 382 11.88 11.29 12.71
C ASN A 382 13.39 11.32 12.42
N ALA A 383 13.92 10.35 11.67
CA ALA A 383 15.34 10.32 11.29
C ALA A 383 15.84 11.63 10.65
N ILE A 384 14.94 12.42 10.01
CA ILE A 384 15.28 13.73 9.45
C ILE A 384 15.59 14.75 10.54
N ASN A 385 14.86 14.72 11.65
CA ASN A 385 15.01 15.67 12.75
C ASN A 385 16.05 15.20 13.76
N HIS A 386 16.21 13.87 13.93
CA HIS A 386 16.98 13.25 14.99
C HIS A 386 18.10 12.32 14.50
N GLY A 387 18.48 12.40 13.21
CA GLY A 387 19.45 11.47 12.66
C GLY A 387 20.24 12.00 11.46
N ILE A 388 21.16 11.17 10.98
CA ILE A 388 21.90 11.36 9.73
C ILE A 388 21.86 10.10 8.89
N LEU A 389 22.16 10.25 7.60
CA LEU A 389 22.41 9.13 6.69
C LEU A 389 23.91 8.97 6.45
N VAL A 390 24.43 7.75 6.63
CA VAL A 390 25.80 7.40 6.30
C VAL A 390 25.83 6.24 5.31
N ASN A 391 26.82 6.29 4.42
CA ASN A 391 27.08 5.18 3.48
C ASN A 391 27.78 4.00 4.18
N THR A 392 28.07 2.95 3.43
CA THR A 392 28.75 1.72 3.92
C THR A 392 30.21 1.95 4.39
N GLN A 393 30.77 3.15 4.21
CA GLN A 393 32.06 3.55 4.78
C GLN A 393 31.92 4.32 6.09
N GLY A 394 30.71 4.74 6.47
CA GLY A 394 30.43 5.51 7.67
C GLY A 394 30.44 7.02 7.47
N ASP A 395 30.43 7.52 6.22
CA ASP A 395 30.46 8.96 5.91
C ASP A 395 29.10 9.48 5.40
N ARG A 396 28.75 10.72 5.76
CA ARG A 396 27.59 11.42 5.19
C ARG A 396 27.83 11.72 3.71
N PHE A 397 26.78 11.66 2.90
CA PHE A 397 26.89 11.81 1.45
C PHE A 397 25.89 12.81 0.85
N ILE A 398 24.85 13.21 1.62
CA ILE A 398 23.81 14.15 1.19
C ILE A 398 23.23 14.88 2.43
N ARG A 399 22.48 15.97 2.21
CA ARG A 399 21.62 16.55 3.23
C ARG A 399 20.37 15.67 3.42
N GLU A 400 20.03 15.34 4.64
CA GLU A 400 18.96 14.39 4.96
C GLU A 400 17.56 14.99 4.82
N ASP A 401 17.45 16.32 4.72
CA ASP A 401 16.22 17.07 4.47
C ASP A 401 15.98 17.41 2.98
N ALA A 402 16.67 16.72 2.07
CA ALA A 402 16.47 16.84 0.64
C ALA A 402 15.11 16.26 0.18
N GLY A 403 14.71 16.57 -1.02
CA GLY A 403 13.54 15.97 -1.68
C GLY A 403 13.69 14.46 -1.86
N ARG A 404 12.57 13.77 -2.02
CA ARG A 404 12.55 12.30 -2.15
C ARG A 404 13.36 11.82 -3.36
N ASP A 405 13.24 12.51 -4.49
CA ASP A 405 13.97 12.23 -5.72
C ASP A 405 15.48 12.40 -5.56
N GLU A 406 15.94 13.50 -4.93
CA GLU A 406 17.36 13.74 -4.64
C GLU A 406 17.93 12.66 -3.70
N LEU A 407 17.20 12.33 -2.63
CA LEU A 407 17.60 11.29 -1.67
C LEU A 407 17.64 9.91 -2.33
N ALA A 408 16.60 9.56 -3.11
CA ALA A 408 16.54 8.27 -3.78
C ALA A 408 17.70 8.07 -4.76
N GLU A 409 18.02 9.07 -5.56
CA GLU A 409 19.16 9.03 -6.47
C GLU A 409 20.50 8.94 -5.72
N ALA A 410 20.66 9.73 -4.65
CA ALA A 410 21.86 9.69 -3.83
C ALA A 410 22.07 8.32 -3.15
N ILE A 411 21.00 7.68 -2.64
CA ILE A 411 21.07 6.36 -2.03
C ILE A 411 21.37 5.28 -3.08
N ARG A 412 20.70 5.30 -4.23
CA ARG A 412 20.96 4.35 -5.33
C ARG A 412 22.39 4.41 -5.85
N SER A 413 23.02 5.58 -5.78
CA SER A 413 24.41 5.77 -6.20
C SER A 413 25.45 5.30 -5.18
N GLN A 414 25.03 4.96 -3.94
CA GLN A 414 25.95 4.39 -2.96
C GLN A 414 26.25 2.92 -3.27
N GLU A 415 27.38 2.44 -2.74
CA GLU A 415 27.78 1.04 -2.86
C GLU A 415 26.66 0.13 -2.32
N HIS A 416 26.25 -0.86 -3.09
CA HIS A 416 25.17 -1.80 -2.81
C HIS A 416 23.75 -1.21 -2.79
N GLY A 417 23.55 0.09 -3.06
CA GLY A 417 22.24 0.75 -3.13
C GLY A 417 21.49 0.86 -1.81
N PHE A 418 22.20 0.78 -0.68
CA PHE A 418 21.65 1.01 0.65
C PHE A 418 22.57 1.88 1.52
N VAL A 419 22.01 2.40 2.60
CA VAL A 419 22.69 3.30 3.55
C VAL A 419 22.23 2.97 4.97
N TYR A 420 22.89 3.55 5.98
CA TYR A 420 22.43 3.46 7.36
C TYR A 420 21.86 4.81 7.83
N SER A 421 20.68 4.78 8.43
CA SER A 421 20.16 5.88 9.23
C SER A 421 20.66 5.71 10.65
N ILE A 422 21.33 6.75 11.19
CA ILE A 422 21.93 6.76 12.53
C ILE A 422 21.21 7.79 13.38
N ALA A 423 20.80 7.40 14.59
CA ALA A 423 20.22 8.28 15.60
C ALA A 423 20.73 7.91 17.01
N ASP A 424 20.41 8.72 18.00
CA ASP A 424 20.69 8.45 19.40
C ASP A 424 19.39 8.31 20.22
N ASP A 425 19.48 8.28 21.55
CA ASP A 425 18.35 8.06 22.45
C ASP A 425 17.36 9.23 22.54
N ASP A 426 17.71 10.39 21.96
CA ASP A 426 16.84 11.57 21.92
C ASP A 426 15.78 11.54 20.79
N PHE A 427 15.65 10.42 20.04
CA PHE A 427 14.75 10.29 18.92
C PHE A 427 13.27 10.43 19.30
N SER A 428 12.87 10.06 20.50
CA SER A 428 11.51 10.23 21.03
C SER A 428 11.46 10.25 22.55
N THR A 429 10.54 11.05 23.07
CA THR A 429 10.19 11.06 24.50
C THR A 429 8.98 10.18 24.82
N LEU A 430 8.30 9.63 23.80
CA LEU A 430 7.11 8.79 23.97
C LEU A 430 7.50 7.34 24.31
N GLN A 431 6.86 6.78 25.35
CA GLN A 431 7.14 5.40 25.78
C GLN A 431 6.76 4.37 24.69
N GLU A 432 5.68 4.62 23.96
CA GLU A 432 5.21 3.74 22.89
C GLU A 432 6.23 3.62 21.76
N ASP A 433 6.89 4.72 21.36
CA ASP A 433 7.96 4.70 20.36
C ASP A 433 9.16 3.89 20.84
N ARG A 434 9.50 4.02 22.13
CA ARG A 434 10.60 3.27 22.75
C ARG A 434 10.31 1.78 22.82
N ASP A 435 9.11 1.38 23.20
CA ASP A 435 8.67 -0.01 23.25
C ASP A 435 8.67 -0.63 21.83
N PHE A 436 8.22 0.11 20.83
CA PHE A 436 8.28 -0.29 19.43
C PHE A 436 9.74 -0.47 18.96
N LEU A 437 10.61 0.51 19.24
CA LEU A 437 12.03 0.42 18.88
C LEU A 437 12.73 -0.78 19.54
N GLU A 438 12.47 -1.05 20.83
CA GLU A 438 13.01 -2.23 21.51
C GLU A 438 12.55 -3.54 20.82
N GLY A 439 11.31 -3.59 20.35
CA GLY A 439 10.82 -4.72 19.52
C GLY A 439 11.65 -4.89 18.25
N LEU A 440 11.94 -3.82 17.52
CA LEU A 440 12.75 -3.85 16.30
C LEU A 440 14.21 -4.25 16.59
N VAL A 441 14.76 -3.83 17.73
CA VAL A 441 16.10 -4.26 18.19
C VAL A 441 16.10 -5.76 18.47
N LEU A 442 15.08 -6.30 19.15
CA LEU A 442 14.94 -7.74 19.40
C LEU A 442 14.83 -8.55 18.11
N MET A 443 14.17 -8.02 17.09
CA MET A 443 14.07 -8.64 15.76
C MET A 443 15.34 -8.48 14.90
N GLY A 444 16.32 -7.71 15.35
CA GLY A 444 17.55 -7.42 14.59
C GLY A 444 17.37 -6.46 13.41
N GLN A 445 16.24 -5.78 13.31
CA GLN A 445 15.98 -4.76 12.28
C GLN A 445 16.63 -3.42 12.63
N VAL A 446 16.87 -3.17 13.91
CA VAL A 446 17.62 -2.02 14.41
C VAL A 446 18.80 -2.52 15.22
N ILE A 447 19.98 -1.97 14.95
CA ILE A 447 21.21 -2.24 15.72
C ILE A 447 21.31 -1.17 16.81
N LYS A 448 21.48 -1.62 18.06
CA LYS A 448 21.67 -0.77 19.24
C LYS A 448 23.08 -0.96 19.80
N ALA A 449 23.75 0.14 20.18
CA ALA A 449 25.09 0.13 20.74
C ALA A 449 25.27 1.24 21.79
N ASP A 450 26.12 0.99 22.79
CA ASP A 450 26.40 1.96 23.87
C ASP A 450 27.45 3.02 23.45
N SER A 451 28.07 2.86 22.28
CA SER A 451 29.03 3.82 21.72
C SER A 451 29.05 3.78 20.19
N LEU A 452 29.50 4.88 19.57
CA LEU A 452 29.68 4.97 18.13
C LEU A 452 30.75 3.98 17.60
N ASP A 453 31.80 3.71 18.39
CA ASP A 453 32.83 2.72 18.02
C ASP A 453 32.26 1.29 18.04
N GLU A 454 31.37 1.01 18.94
CA GLU A 454 30.66 -0.27 18.99
C GLU A 454 29.68 -0.39 17.82
N LEU A 455 28.90 0.66 17.56
CA LEU A 455 27.96 0.72 16.46
C LEU A 455 28.69 0.50 15.11
N ALA A 456 29.82 1.20 14.90
CA ALA A 456 30.64 1.04 13.69
C ALA A 456 31.11 -0.41 13.52
N ARG A 457 31.58 -1.06 14.59
CA ARG A 457 32.01 -2.48 14.54
C ARG A 457 30.87 -3.44 14.22
N LEU A 458 29.66 -3.20 14.77
CA LEU A 458 28.48 -4.03 14.52
C LEU A 458 28.00 -3.91 13.06
N LEU A 459 28.20 -2.76 12.45
CA LEU A 459 27.79 -2.45 11.07
C LEU A 459 28.91 -2.67 10.03
N ASP A 460 30.11 -3.09 10.45
CA ASP A 460 31.32 -3.19 9.60
C ASP A 460 31.69 -1.87 8.92
N LEU A 461 31.52 -0.74 9.64
CA LEU A 461 31.89 0.61 9.19
C LEU A 461 33.27 1.00 9.73
N ASP A 462 33.93 2.00 9.08
CA ASP A 462 35.13 2.62 9.62
C ASP A 462 34.75 3.51 10.83
N PRO A 463 35.18 3.17 12.07
CA PRO A 463 34.84 3.94 13.26
C PRO A 463 35.41 5.37 13.23
N VAL A 464 36.53 5.61 12.54
CA VAL A 464 37.10 6.95 12.42
C VAL A 464 36.22 7.84 11.55
N LEU A 465 35.71 7.29 10.43
CA LEU A 465 34.81 8.01 9.52
C LEU A 465 33.46 8.27 10.19
N LEU A 466 32.86 7.26 10.84
CA LEU A 466 31.58 7.44 11.52
C LEU A 466 31.65 8.50 12.62
N ASN A 467 32.66 8.43 13.50
CA ASN A 467 32.86 9.44 14.54
C ASN A 467 33.08 10.84 13.95
N ALA A 468 33.84 10.95 12.85
CA ALA A 468 34.06 12.23 12.18
C ALA A 468 32.78 12.79 11.57
N ALA A 469 31.95 11.95 10.94
CA ALA A 469 30.66 12.33 10.35
C ALA A 469 29.67 12.86 11.43
N ILE A 470 29.56 12.14 12.55
CA ILE A 470 28.73 12.57 13.71
C ILE A 470 29.26 13.89 14.31
N ALA A 471 30.57 14.00 14.53
CA ALA A 471 31.16 15.23 15.06
C ALA A 471 30.99 16.43 14.13
N ASP A 472 31.04 16.22 12.80
CA ASP A 472 30.81 17.26 11.81
C ASP A 472 29.34 17.72 11.81
N TYR A 473 28.41 16.76 11.85
CA TYR A 473 27.00 17.05 11.98
C TYR A 473 26.69 17.81 13.29
N ASN A 474 27.21 17.37 14.42
CA ASN A 474 26.99 18.04 15.72
C ASN A 474 27.52 19.48 15.73
N ARG A 475 28.66 19.73 15.07
CA ARG A 475 29.16 21.12 14.87
C ARG A 475 28.22 21.95 14.00
N SER A 476 27.64 21.33 12.96
CA SER A 476 26.67 22.02 12.11
C SER A 476 25.40 22.40 12.88
N VAL A 477 24.93 21.53 13.79
CA VAL A 477 23.81 21.83 14.69
C VAL A 477 24.15 23.01 15.63
N GLU A 478 25.34 22.99 16.26
CA GLU A 478 25.78 24.09 17.13
C GLU A 478 25.89 25.43 16.40
N ALA A 479 26.40 25.40 15.18
CA ALA A 479 26.59 26.57 14.35
C ALA A 479 25.32 27.02 13.61
N GLN A 480 24.24 26.21 13.64
CA GLN A 480 23.04 26.39 12.83
C GLN A 480 23.41 26.59 11.34
N ASN A 481 24.42 25.87 10.89
CA ASN A 481 24.90 25.94 9.50
C ASN A 481 25.66 24.65 9.15
N ASP A 482 25.22 23.98 8.10
CA ASP A 482 25.89 22.81 7.53
C ASP A 482 26.69 23.22 6.28
N PRO A 483 28.00 23.49 6.38
CA PRO A 483 28.80 23.95 5.26
C PRO A 483 29.07 22.87 4.21
N ARG A 484 28.90 21.58 4.57
CA ARG A 484 29.20 20.44 3.68
C ARG A 484 28.02 20.09 2.78
N PHE A 485 26.80 20.01 3.35
CA PHE A 485 25.63 19.56 2.61
C PHE A 485 24.49 20.57 2.58
N HIS A 486 24.60 21.69 3.29
CA HIS A 486 23.60 22.76 3.37
C HIS A 486 22.23 22.28 3.91
N ARG A 487 22.25 21.32 4.84
CA ARG A 487 21.06 20.87 5.53
C ARG A 487 20.44 22.03 6.32
N LYS A 488 19.15 22.23 6.15
CA LYS A 488 18.40 23.34 6.78
C LYS A 488 17.86 22.94 8.15
N THR A 489 17.46 21.68 8.32
CA THR A 489 16.88 21.13 9.55
C THR A 489 17.99 20.67 10.51
N LEU A 490 18.43 21.57 11.39
CA LEU A 490 19.53 21.35 12.34
C LEU A 490 18.98 21.50 13.77
N ILE A 491 18.27 20.46 14.28
CA ILE A 491 17.54 20.52 15.56
C ILE A 491 18.32 19.87 16.68
N ASN A 492 18.62 18.57 16.56
CA ASN A 492 19.22 17.78 17.62
C ASN A 492 20.61 17.28 17.23
N LYS A 493 21.51 17.23 18.22
CA LYS A 493 22.79 16.53 18.08
C LYS A 493 22.58 15.02 18.18
N ILE A 494 23.61 14.28 17.83
CA ILE A 494 23.73 12.84 18.04
C ILE A 494 24.87 12.64 19.05
N ASP A 495 24.58 12.71 20.35
CA ASP A 495 25.58 12.64 21.43
C ASP A 495 25.08 11.93 22.70
N HIS A 496 23.84 11.41 22.74
CA HIS A 496 23.24 10.73 23.88
C HIS A 496 23.08 9.21 23.63
N PRO A 497 23.98 8.37 24.20
CA PRO A 497 23.84 6.93 24.06
C PRO A 497 22.57 6.40 24.78
N PRO A 498 22.04 5.23 24.36
CA PRO A 498 22.52 4.37 23.28
C PRO A 498 22.30 4.95 21.88
N PHE A 499 23.13 4.50 20.93
CA PHE A 499 23.02 4.85 19.52
C PHE A 499 22.32 3.73 18.76
N TYR A 500 21.57 4.12 17.73
CA TYR A 500 20.77 3.21 16.92
C TYR A 500 21.13 3.35 15.45
N ALA A 501 21.07 2.25 14.73
CA ALA A 501 21.23 2.23 13.27
C ALA A 501 20.21 1.31 12.62
N THR A 502 19.69 1.71 11.47
CA THR A 502 18.87 0.87 10.61
C THR A 502 19.29 1.02 9.16
N ALA A 503 19.35 -0.09 8.43
CA ALA A 503 19.64 -0.07 7.01
C ALA A 503 18.43 0.41 6.21
N LYS A 504 18.66 1.31 5.25
CA LYS A 504 17.64 1.91 4.39
C LYS A 504 18.02 1.82 2.93
N THR A 505 17.03 1.59 2.09
CA THR A 505 17.19 1.54 0.64
C THR A 505 16.04 2.32 -0.03
N VAL A 506 16.02 2.28 -1.36
CA VAL A 506 14.91 2.83 -2.13
C VAL A 506 13.89 1.77 -2.50
N THR A 507 12.63 2.16 -2.58
CA THR A 507 11.53 1.30 -3.01
C THR A 507 10.64 2.03 -4.00
N VAL A 508 10.06 1.32 -4.97
CA VAL A 508 8.99 1.87 -5.80
C VAL A 508 7.78 2.14 -4.92
N HIS A 509 7.31 3.40 -4.90
CA HIS A 509 6.33 3.82 -3.89
C HIS A 509 5.03 4.37 -4.46
N HIS A 510 5.08 5.31 -5.40
CA HIS A 510 3.89 5.97 -5.93
C HIS A 510 4.07 6.23 -7.42
N THR A 511 3.02 6.06 -8.21
CA THR A 511 3.04 6.46 -9.61
C THR A 511 2.37 7.83 -9.74
N LEU A 512 3.10 8.81 -10.31
CA LEU A 512 2.64 10.19 -10.41
C LEU A 512 1.90 10.46 -11.72
N GLY A 513 2.00 9.51 -12.65
CA GLY A 513 1.28 9.47 -13.91
C GLY A 513 0.04 8.60 -13.85
N GLY A 514 -0.89 8.90 -14.74
CA GLY A 514 -2.17 8.19 -14.84
C GLY A 514 -3.13 8.87 -15.82
N VAL A 515 -4.39 8.61 -15.59
CA VAL A 515 -5.49 9.13 -16.40
C VAL A 515 -5.59 10.67 -16.25
N GLU A 516 -5.65 11.38 -17.36
CA GLU A 516 -5.78 12.83 -17.34
C GLU A 516 -7.19 13.28 -16.97
N ILE A 517 -7.30 14.18 -15.99
CA ILE A 517 -8.58 14.72 -15.50
C ILE A 517 -8.63 16.25 -15.61
N ASN A 518 -9.86 16.78 -15.54
CA ASN A 518 -10.10 18.22 -15.32
C ASN A 518 -10.43 18.50 -13.83
N GLU A 519 -10.76 19.76 -13.51
CA GLU A 519 -11.07 20.22 -12.15
C GLU A 519 -12.33 19.57 -11.55
N ARG A 520 -13.20 18.96 -12.39
CA ARG A 520 -14.38 18.19 -11.99
C ARG A 520 -14.12 16.70 -11.96
N THR A 521 -12.86 16.28 -11.99
CA THR A 521 -12.43 14.87 -12.01
C THR A 521 -12.93 14.04 -13.20
N GLN A 522 -13.49 14.72 -14.23
CA GLN A 522 -13.91 14.06 -15.45
C GLN A 522 -12.67 13.63 -16.25
N VAL A 523 -12.65 12.38 -16.69
CA VAL A 523 -11.58 11.82 -17.51
C VAL A 523 -11.60 12.47 -18.89
N LEU A 524 -10.43 12.89 -19.36
CA LEU A 524 -10.28 13.58 -20.65
C LEU A 524 -9.79 12.61 -21.74
N ASN A 525 -10.33 12.79 -22.96
CA ASN A 525 -9.82 12.12 -24.14
C ASN A 525 -8.62 12.87 -24.77
N SER A 526 -8.07 12.35 -25.86
CA SER A 526 -6.92 12.95 -26.57
C SER A 526 -7.19 14.37 -27.11
N GLN A 527 -8.46 14.76 -27.28
CA GLN A 527 -8.88 16.11 -27.67
C GLN A 527 -9.12 17.04 -26.47
N LYS A 528 -8.79 16.58 -25.24
CA LYS A 528 -9.02 17.28 -23.98
C LYS A 528 -10.51 17.55 -23.68
N GLN A 529 -11.39 16.71 -24.20
CA GLN A 529 -12.82 16.73 -23.90
C GLN A 529 -13.15 15.63 -22.89
N PRO A 530 -14.09 15.88 -21.98
CA PRO A 530 -14.55 14.85 -21.05
C PRO A 530 -15.14 13.65 -21.77
N ILE A 531 -14.74 12.44 -21.36
CA ILE A 531 -15.44 11.21 -21.71
C ILE A 531 -16.72 11.18 -20.87
N PRO A 532 -17.91 11.17 -21.49
CA PRO A 532 -19.15 11.26 -20.73
C PRO A 532 -19.30 10.13 -19.71
N HIS A 533 -19.74 10.47 -18.50
CA HIS A 533 -19.99 9.55 -17.38
C HIS A 533 -18.75 8.82 -16.84
N LEU A 534 -17.52 9.28 -17.18
CA LEU A 534 -16.28 8.72 -16.65
C LEU A 534 -15.54 9.75 -15.79
N PHE A 535 -15.26 9.35 -14.54
CA PHE A 535 -14.53 10.12 -13.55
C PHE A 535 -13.35 9.34 -13.02
N ALA A 536 -12.35 10.03 -12.43
CA ALA A 536 -11.22 9.36 -11.78
C ALA A 536 -10.70 10.17 -10.59
N ALA A 537 -10.19 9.48 -9.55
CA ALA A 537 -9.64 10.11 -8.36
C ALA A 537 -8.53 9.27 -7.71
N GLY A 538 -7.58 9.93 -7.05
CA GLY A 538 -6.44 9.34 -6.39
C GLY A 538 -5.35 8.89 -7.37
N GLU A 539 -4.49 7.97 -6.97
CA GLU A 539 -3.25 7.58 -7.67
C GLU A 539 -3.44 7.06 -9.11
N VAL A 540 -4.67 6.73 -9.52
CA VAL A 540 -4.99 6.37 -10.92
C VAL A 540 -4.89 7.59 -11.86
N THR A 541 -4.87 8.82 -11.31
CA THR A 541 -4.85 10.07 -12.07
C THR A 541 -3.45 10.64 -12.23
N GLY A 542 -3.20 11.31 -13.35
CA GLY A 542 -1.98 12.07 -13.59
C GLY A 542 -2.21 13.60 -13.51
N GLY A 543 -1.12 14.34 -13.29
CA GLY A 543 -1.13 15.79 -13.36
C GLY A 543 -1.35 16.54 -12.03
N ILE A 544 -1.49 15.84 -10.90
CA ILE A 544 -1.67 16.46 -9.58
C ILE A 544 -0.32 16.73 -8.91
N HIS A 545 0.61 15.78 -8.94
CA HIS A 545 1.86 15.84 -8.18
C HIS A 545 3.08 16.24 -9.02
N GLY A 546 2.96 16.33 -10.34
CA GLY A 546 4.09 16.62 -11.23
C GLY A 546 5.11 15.50 -11.29
N ALA A 547 6.41 15.83 -11.25
CA ALA A 547 7.50 14.87 -11.40
C ALA A 547 8.04 14.33 -10.05
N ASN A 548 7.63 14.92 -8.93
CA ASN A 548 8.02 14.50 -7.59
C ASN A 548 6.95 14.95 -6.58
N ARG A 549 6.48 14.05 -5.73
CA ARG A 549 5.40 14.33 -4.79
C ARG A 549 5.97 14.66 -3.40
N LEU A 550 5.49 15.76 -2.80
CA LEU A 550 5.75 16.01 -1.40
C LEU A 550 5.08 14.94 -0.52
N GLY A 551 5.81 14.46 0.50
CA GLY A 551 5.27 13.55 1.49
C GLY A 551 3.98 14.10 2.11
N GLY A 552 3.02 13.24 2.41
CA GLY A 552 1.74 13.66 3.00
C GLY A 552 0.69 14.17 2.02
N ASN A 553 1.00 14.41 0.73
CA ASN A 553 0.02 14.92 -0.26
C ASN A 553 -0.88 13.84 -0.87
N SER A 554 -0.56 12.55 -0.76
CA SER A 554 -1.39 11.48 -1.35
C SER A 554 -2.73 11.28 -0.63
N PHE A 555 -2.79 11.51 0.68
CA PHE A 555 -4.03 11.40 1.43
C PHE A 555 -5.02 12.51 1.10
N PRO A 556 -4.66 13.82 1.17
CA PRO A 556 -5.56 14.87 0.69
C PRO A 556 -5.93 14.72 -0.79
N ASP A 557 -5.06 14.23 -1.67
CA ASP A 557 -5.40 13.87 -3.05
C ASP A 557 -6.57 12.87 -3.09
N CYS A 558 -6.45 11.74 -2.40
CA CYS A 558 -7.51 10.73 -2.34
C CYS A 558 -8.84 11.30 -1.82
N ILE A 559 -8.78 12.16 -0.80
CA ILE A 559 -9.99 12.68 -0.15
C ILE A 559 -10.60 13.82 -0.95
N VAL A 560 -9.83 14.81 -1.35
CA VAL A 560 -10.32 15.97 -2.10
C VAL A 560 -10.91 15.54 -3.44
N PHE A 561 -10.12 14.83 -4.26
CA PHE A 561 -10.60 14.40 -5.57
C PHE A 561 -11.64 13.28 -5.50
N GLY A 562 -11.57 12.41 -4.48
CA GLY A 562 -12.64 11.45 -4.21
C GLY A 562 -13.99 12.12 -3.91
N ARG A 563 -14.00 13.17 -3.07
CA ARG A 563 -15.22 13.96 -2.77
C ARG A 563 -15.78 14.63 -4.02
N ILE A 564 -14.91 15.23 -4.82
CA ILE A 564 -15.32 15.87 -6.08
C ILE A 564 -15.91 14.83 -7.04
N ALA A 565 -15.21 13.72 -7.26
CA ALA A 565 -15.65 12.66 -8.17
C ALA A 565 -17.01 12.07 -7.77
N GLY A 566 -17.19 11.76 -6.49
CA GLY A 566 -18.46 11.24 -5.98
C GLY A 566 -19.61 12.24 -6.14
N THR A 567 -19.38 13.50 -5.79
CA THR A 567 -20.39 14.57 -5.92
C THR A 567 -20.77 14.83 -7.37
N GLU A 568 -19.78 14.90 -8.27
CA GLU A 568 -20.00 15.18 -9.69
C GLU A 568 -20.68 14.00 -10.40
N ALA A 569 -20.25 12.78 -10.12
CA ALA A 569 -20.89 11.59 -10.68
C ALA A 569 -22.35 11.48 -10.24
N ALA A 570 -22.67 11.76 -8.97
CA ALA A 570 -24.04 11.70 -8.46
C ALA A 570 -24.96 12.77 -9.05
N ARG A 571 -24.43 13.91 -9.51
CA ARG A 571 -25.21 15.01 -10.12
C ARG A 571 -25.42 14.84 -11.63
N ASN A 572 -24.68 13.97 -12.25
CA ASN A 572 -24.71 13.73 -13.70
C ASN A 572 -25.92 12.85 -14.10
#